data_dce6e8de8d7822ae07ce2f3e04f7622b
#
_entry.id   dce6e8de8d7822ae07ce2f3e04f7622b
#
_cell.length_a   1.000
_cell.length_b   1.000
_cell.length_c   1.000
_cell.angle_alpha   90.00
_cell.angle_beta   90.00
_cell.angle_gamma   90.00
#
_symmetry.space_group_name_H-M   'P 1'
#
loop_
_entity.id
_entity.type
_entity.pdbx_description
1 polymer ?
#
loop_
_entity_poly.entity_id
_entity_poly.type
_entity_poly.pdbx_seq_one_letter_code
_entity_poly.pdbx_strand_id
1 'polypeptide(L)'
;IIVLLLVAVVGYIRLYRHYRRNIKKVTFLFDAIDNGDFSFSFPTEKRFKEDKILHQSLNRIKLFLQHTREEQMDREKYYEQILNAVDTGILVVDSHDNILQHNQAALRLLDTDVLTHMNQVKGKLKDEHLAKHETQAMLKDKHVRIIALSDVSHELSNQEVDSWIKLIRVLTHEIMNTITPVTSLS
;
A
#
# COMPACT_ATOMS: atom_id res chain seq x y z
N ILE A 1 4.30 7.10 -61.88
CA ILE A 1 3.61 7.87 -60.83
C ILE A 1 2.69 6.92 -60.03
N ILE A 2 1.79 6.10 -60.64
CA ILE A 2 0.86 5.21 -59.95
C ILE A 2 1.60 4.18 -59.08
N VAL A 3 2.67 3.55 -59.58
CA VAL A 3 3.48 2.57 -58.84
C VAL A 3 4.13 3.17 -57.60
N LEU A 4 4.69 4.40 -57.73
CA LEU A 4 5.28 5.12 -56.63
C LEU A 4 4.26 5.45 -55.55
N LEU A 5 3.04 5.82 -55.92
CA LEU A 5 1.92 6.10 -55.01
C LEU A 5 1.47 4.84 -54.27
N LEU A 6 1.39 3.69 -54.98
CA LEU A 6 1.08 2.39 -54.39
C LEU A 6 2.14 1.95 -53.35
N VAL A 7 3.43 2.11 -53.67
CA VAL A 7 4.53 1.79 -52.76
C VAL A 7 4.49 2.69 -51.49
N ALA A 8 4.20 4.00 -51.67
CA ALA A 8 4.07 4.93 -50.55
C ALA A 8 2.89 4.55 -49.64
N VAL A 9 1.74 4.20 -50.20
CA VAL A 9 0.55 3.75 -49.43
C VAL A 9 0.84 2.46 -48.69
N VAL A 10 1.46 1.48 -49.32
CA VAL A 10 1.83 0.21 -48.66
C VAL A 10 2.84 0.47 -47.52
N GLY A 11 3.82 1.33 -47.75
CA GLY A 11 4.79 1.73 -46.73
C GLY A 11 4.12 2.43 -45.56
N TYR A 12 3.20 3.35 -45.82
CA TYR A 12 2.41 4.03 -44.77
C TYR A 12 1.56 3.07 -43.94
N ILE A 13 0.85 2.17 -44.59
CA ILE A 13 0.02 1.16 -43.90
C ILE A 13 0.90 0.26 -43.02
N ARG A 14 2.07 -0.15 -43.52
CA ARG A 14 3.00 -0.99 -42.77
C ARG A 14 3.57 -0.26 -41.54
N LEU A 15 3.94 0.99 -41.69
CA LEU A 15 4.42 1.85 -40.61
C LEU A 15 3.33 2.10 -39.55
N TYR A 16 2.12 2.43 -40.01
CA TYR A 16 0.96 2.64 -39.13
C TYR A 16 0.62 1.39 -38.32
N ARG A 17 0.61 0.20 -38.97
CA ARG A 17 0.39 -1.07 -38.27
C ARG A 17 1.48 -1.36 -37.24
N HIS A 18 2.72 -1.09 -37.58
CA HIS A 18 3.85 -1.27 -36.65
C HIS A 18 3.73 -0.37 -35.43
N TYR A 19 3.47 0.92 -35.64
CA TYR A 19 3.26 1.91 -34.59
C TYR A 19 2.09 1.51 -33.65
N ARG A 20 0.94 1.17 -34.24
CA ARG A 20 -0.25 0.77 -33.48
C ARG A 20 -0.03 -0.51 -32.67
N ARG A 21 0.77 -1.44 -33.17
CA ARG A 21 1.15 -2.65 -32.44
C ARG A 21 2.05 -2.34 -31.22
N ASN A 22 2.93 -1.38 -31.35
CA ASN A 22 3.81 -0.99 -30.23
C ASN A 22 3.04 -0.25 -29.14
N ILE A 23 2.10 0.61 -29.51
CA ILE A 23 1.19 1.23 -28.52
C ILE A 23 0.41 0.17 -27.74
N LYS A 24 -0.18 -0.82 -28.45
CA LYS A 24 -0.92 -1.89 -27.76
C LYS A 24 -0.08 -2.67 -26.76
N LYS A 25 1.22 -2.85 -26.97
CA LYS A 25 2.10 -3.51 -26.00
C LYS A 25 2.29 -2.66 -24.74
N VAL A 26 2.41 -1.34 -24.92
CA VAL A 26 2.52 -0.40 -23.79
C VAL A 26 1.22 -0.38 -22.99
N THR A 27 0.07 -0.26 -23.67
CA THR A 27 -1.25 -0.32 -23.00
C THR A 27 -1.42 -1.64 -22.25
N PHE A 28 -1.10 -2.78 -22.90
CA PHE A 28 -1.15 -4.09 -22.24
C PHE A 28 -0.28 -4.15 -20.98
N LEU A 29 0.92 -3.55 -20.99
CA LEU A 29 1.77 -3.49 -19.81
C LEU A 29 1.08 -2.77 -18.66
N PHE A 30 0.48 -1.61 -18.91
CA PHE A 30 -0.20 -0.83 -17.87
C PHE A 30 -1.47 -1.55 -17.37
N ASP A 31 -2.29 -2.08 -18.28
CA ASP A 31 -3.49 -2.83 -17.93
C ASP A 31 -3.16 -4.05 -17.05
N ALA A 32 -2.07 -4.75 -17.36
CA ALA A 32 -1.62 -5.91 -16.59
C ALA A 32 -1.11 -5.48 -15.19
N ILE A 33 -0.35 -4.37 -15.11
CA ILE A 33 0.15 -3.83 -13.84
C ILE A 33 -1.01 -3.38 -12.94
N ASP A 34 -2.00 -2.68 -13.50
CA ASP A 34 -3.19 -2.22 -12.77
C ASP A 34 -3.97 -3.41 -12.19
N ASN A 35 -4.04 -4.52 -12.93
CA ASN A 35 -4.63 -5.78 -12.45
C ASN A 35 -3.70 -6.60 -11.52
N GLY A 36 -2.49 -6.13 -11.25
CA GLY A 36 -1.51 -6.83 -10.43
C GLY A 36 -0.90 -8.08 -11.08
N ASP A 37 -1.06 -8.23 -12.41
CA ASP A 37 -0.52 -9.36 -13.16
C ASP A 37 0.90 -9.03 -13.66
N PHE A 38 1.89 -9.70 -13.12
CA PHE A 38 3.29 -9.63 -13.53
C PHE A 38 3.80 -10.93 -14.19
N SER A 39 2.90 -11.88 -14.50
CA SER A 39 3.26 -13.20 -15.05
C SER A 39 3.75 -13.15 -16.49
N PHE A 40 3.40 -12.08 -17.24
CA PHE A 40 3.77 -11.94 -18.64
C PHE A 40 5.22 -11.49 -18.86
N SER A 41 5.74 -11.75 -20.06
CA SER A 41 7.04 -11.26 -20.51
C SER A 41 7.01 -10.96 -22.01
N PHE A 42 7.63 -9.86 -22.42
CA PHE A 42 7.79 -9.54 -23.85
C PHE A 42 8.99 -10.29 -24.41
N PRO A 43 8.84 -11.00 -25.54
CA PRO A 43 9.94 -11.77 -26.14
C PRO A 43 11.08 -10.85 -26.62
N THR A 44 12.30 -11.11 -26.18
CA THR A 44 13.48 -10.31 -26.51
C THR A 44 14.18 -10.75 -27.78
N GLU A 45 13.84 -11.93 -28.31
CA GLU A 45 14.33 -12.45 -29.58
C GLU A 45 13.51 -11.85 -30.74
N LYS A 46 13.89 -10.68 -31.21
CA LYS A 46 13.26 -10.01 -32.35
C LYS A 46 14.26 -9.70 -33.45
N ARG A 47 13.78 -9.77 -34.71
CA ARG A 47 14.59 -9.51 -35.91
C ARG A 47 15.03 -8.05 -36.03
N PHE A 48 14.19 -7.12 -35.54
CA PHE A 48 14.47 -5.69 -35.57
C PHE A 48 15.01 -5.21 -34.24
N LYS A 49 16.10 -4.43 -34.27
CA LYS A 49 16.80 -3.93 -33.09
C LYS A 49 15.91 -3.02 -32.25
N GLU A 50 15.07 -2.21 -32.89
CA GLU A 50 14.16 -1.27 -32.23
C GLU A 50 13.08 -2.02 -31.42
N ASP A 51 12.50 -3.06 -31.98
CA ASP A 51 11.52 -3.91 -31.26
C ASP A 51 12.17 -4.61 -30.06
N LYS A 52 13.43 -5.03 -30.18
CA LYS A 52 14.18 -5.65 -29.08
C LYS A 52 14.41 -4.66 -27.94
N ILE A 53 14.84 -3.44 -28.25
CA ILE A 53 15.05 -2.38 -27.25
C ILE A 53 13.75 -2.08 -26.51
N LEU A 54 12.65 -1.89 -27.25
CA LEU A 54 11.33 -1.65 -26.66
C LEU A 54 10.94 -2.78 -25.68
N HIS A 55 11.04 -4.04 -26.10
CA HIS A 55 10.67 -5.19 -25.28
C HIS A 55 11.55 -5.32 -24.02
N GLN A 56 12.85 -5.09 -24.15
CA GLN A 56 13.77 -5.08 -23.01
C GLN A 56 13.41 -3.96 -22.02
N SER A 57 13.07 -2.77 -22.53
CA SER A 57 12.67 -1.64 -21.70
C SER A 57 11.34 -1.92 -20.96
N LEU A 58 10.35 -2.47 -21.66
CA LEU A 58 9.05 -2.85 -21.05
C LEU A 58 9.24 -3.94 -19.98
N ASN A 59 10.06 -4.96 -20.24
CA ASN A 59 10.37 -5.99 -19.24
C ASN A 59 11.09 -5.42 -18.02
N ARG A 60 12.01 -4.47 -18.24
CA ARG A 60 12.73 -3.80 -17.14
C ARG A 60 11.78 -2.97 -16.27
N ILE A 61 10.87 -2.20 -16.89
CA ILE A 61 9.85 -1.44 -16.16
C ILE A 61 8.97 -2.38 -15.36
N LYS A 62 8.50 -3.49 -15.96
CA LYS A 62 7.72 -4.51 -15.28
C LYS A 62 8.43 -5.03 -14.03
N LEU A 63 9.68 -5.46 -14.15
CA LEU A 63 10.46 -5.98 -13.03
C LEU A 63 10.69 -4.93 -11.94
N PHE A 64 10.94 -3.69 -12.31
CA PHE A 64 11.09 -2.60 -11.35
C PHE A 64 9.80 -2.37 -10.55
N LEU A 65 8.64 -2.29 -11.22
CA LEU A 65 7.36 -2.09 -10.57
C LEU A 65 6.94 -3.29 -9.71
N GLN A 66 7.20 -4.51 -10.19
CA GLN A 66 6.98 -5.73 -9.42
C GLN A 66 7.79 -5.73 -8.12
N HIS A 67 9.09 -5.44 -8.20
CA HIS A 67 9.96 -5.39 -7.04
C HIS A 67 9.53 -4.29 -6.04
N THR A 68 9.20 -3.10 -6.55
CA THR A 68 8.71 -2.01 -5.69
C THR A 68 7.44 -2.43 -4.94
N ARG A 69 6.51 -3.12 -5.62
CA ARG A 69 5.27 -3.62 -4.99
C ARG A 69 5.55 -4.70 -3.95
N GLU A 70 6.45 -5.64 -4.23
CA GLU A 70 6.88 -6.68 -3.30
C GLU A 70 7.51 -6.06 -2.05
N GLU A 71 8.44 -5.11 -2.21
CA GLU A 71 9.03 -4.38 -1.08
C GLU A 71 7.99 -3.63 -0.23
N GLN A 72 6.98 -3.03 -0.87
CA GLN A 72 5.89 -2.36 -0.15
C GLN A 72 5.08 -3.36 0.68
N MET A 73 4.69 -4.49 0.07
CA MET A 73 3.92 -5.54 0.77
C MET A 73 4.71 -6.15 1.93
N ASP A 74 6.01 -6.37 1.75
CA ASP A 74 6.87 -6.92 2.81
C ASP A 74 7.02 -5.92 3.96
N ARG A 75 7.12 -4.64 3.65
CA ARG A 75 7.17 -3.57 4.65
C ARG A 75 5.86 -3.46 5.43
N GLU A 76 4.71 -3.54 4.76
CA GLU A 76 3.40 -3.55 5.42
C GLU A 76 3.27 -4.73 6.39
N LYS A 77 3.62 -5.95 5.93
CA LYS A 77 3.62 -7.15 6.78
C LYS A 77 4.56 -7.01 7.98
N TYR A 78 5.74 -6.46 7.76
CA TYR A 78 6.71 -6.22 8.83
C TYR A 78 6.16 -5.28 9.90
N TYR A 79 5.52 -4.18 9.50
CA TYR A 79 4.89 -3.26 10.45
C TYR A 79 3.71 -3.90 11.19
N GLU A 80 2.87 -4.67 10.48
CA GLU A 80 1.78 -5.40 11.11
C GLU A 80 2.30 -6.40 12.15
N GLN A 81 3.36 -7.13 11.84
CA GLN A 81 4.00 -8.05 12.79
C GLN A 81 4.54 -7.33 14.03
N ILE A 82 5.19 -6.17 13.86
CA ILE A 82 5.67 -5.37 15.01
C ILE A 82 4.49 -4.91 15.86
N LEU A 83 3.43 -4.36 15.25
CA LEU A 83 2.25 -3.91 15.98
C LEU A 83 1.55 -5.04 16.73
N ASN A 84 1.58 -6.26 16.18
CA ASN A 84 0.97 -7.44 16.81
C ASN A 84 1.89 -8.15 17.83
N ALA A 85 3.17 -7.82 17.83
CA ALA A 85 4.13 -8.39 18.79
C ALA A 85 4.07 -7.73 20.18
N VAL A 86 3.36 -6.60 20.31
CA VAL A 86 3.22 -5.88 21.58
C VAL A 86 1.93 -6.25 22.28
N ASP A 87 1.96 -6.33 23.61
CA ASP A 87 0.78 -6.61 24.44
C ASP A 87 -0.09 -5.36 24.69
N THR A 88 0.39 -4.19 24.35
CA THR A 88 -0.36 -2.93 24.37
C THR A 88 -1.36 -2.91 23.22
N GLY A 89 -2.64 -2.73 23.52
CA GLY A 89 -3.69 -2.52 22.53
C GLY A 89 -3.56 -1.15 21.89
N ILE A 90 -3.56 -1.12 20.56
CA ILE A 90 -3.37 0.10 19.79
C ILE A 90 -4.58 0.33 18.92
N LEU A 91 -5.15 1.54 18.98
CA LEU A 91 -6.24 2.00 18.13
C LEU A 91 -5.85 3.32 17.46
N VAL A 92 -6.06 3.42 16.17
CA VAL A 92 -5.98 4.69 15.43
C VAL A 92 -7.39 5.08 15.03
N VAL A 93 -7.82 6.26 15.46
CA VAL A 93 -9.22 6.71 15.35
C VAL A 93 -9.26 8.07 14.64
N ASP A 94 -10.19 8.23 13.71
CA ASP A 94 -10.41 9.49 13.01
C ASP A 94 -11.23 10.50 13.86
N SER A 95 -11.48 11.69 13.28
CA SER A 95 -12.30 12.74 13.91
C SER A 95 -13.78 12.37 14.08
N HIS A 96 -14.25 11.31 13.42
CA HIS A 96 -15.64 10.83 13.47
C HIS A 96 -15.79 9.59 14.35
N ASP A 97 -14.79 9.25 15.17
CA ASP A 97 -14.76 8.05 15.99
C ASP A 97 -14.71 6.71 15.19
N ASN A 98 -14.39 6.75 13.88
CA ASN A 98 -14.12 5.52 13.14
C ASN A 98 -12.73 5.00 13.48
N ILE A 99 -12.61 3.71 13.67
CA ILE A 99 -11.34 3.04 13.92
C ILE A 99 -10.71 2.71 12.58
N LEU A 100 -9.63 3.40 12.25
CA LEU A 100 -8.90 3.23 11.00
C LEU A 100 -7.93 2.04 11.05
N GLN A 101 -7.35 1.78 12.23
CA GLN A 101 -6.41 0.70 12.46
C GLN A 101 -6.43 0.24 13.91
N HIS A 102 -6.17 -1.02 14.14
CA HIS A 102 -5.99 -1.63 15.45
C HIS A 102 -5.01 -2.81 15.35
N ASN A 103 -4.41 -3.20 16.47
CA ASN A 103 -3.63 -4.42 16.56
C ASN A 103 -4.43 -5.54 17.27
N GLN A 104 -3.88 -6.76 17.27
CA GLN A 104 -4.52 -7.91 17.92
C GLN A 104 -4.65 -7.73 19.44
N ALA A 105 -3.69 -7.06 20.09
CA ALA A 105 -3.77 -6.79 21.52
C ALA A 105 -4.98 -5.94 21.87
N ALA A 106 -5.35 -4.96 21.03
CA ALA A 106 -6.56 -4.16 21.23
C ALA A 106 -7.84 -5.02 21.18
N LEU A 107 -7.92 -5.97 20.25
CA LEU A 107 -9.07 -6.90 20.17
C LEU A 107 -9.16 -7.77 21.40
N ARG A 108 -8.02 -8.32 21.87
CA ARG A 108 -7.96 -9.14 23.10
C ARG A 108 -8.37 -8.35 24.34
N LEU A 109 -7.78 -7.16 24.55
CA LEU A 109 -8.06 -6.32 25.72
C LEU A 109 -9.50 -5.80 25.76
N LEU A 110 -10.10 -5.59 24.59
CA LEU A 110 -11.47 -5.14 24.45
C LEU A 110 -12.46 -6.30 24.26
N ASP A 111 -11.99 -7.54 24.34
CA ASP A 111 -12.79 -8.75 24.19
C ASP A 111 -13.81 -8.63 23.03
N THR A 112 -13.28 -8.42 21.81
CA THR A 112 -14.08 -8.25 20.60
C THR A 112 -13.30 -8.73 19.37
N ASP A 113 -14.03 -9.31 18.40
CA ASP A 113 -13.44 -9.82 17.17
C ASP A 113 -13.39 -8.75 16.06
N VAL A 114 -14.23 -7.72 16.15
CA VAL A 114 -14.35 -6.69 15.11
C VAL A 114 -14.46 -5.31 15.74
N LEU A 115 -13.61 -4.40 15.27
CA LEU A 115 -13.52 -3.03 15.73
C LEU A 115 -13.54 -2.07 14.54
N THR A 116 -14.66 -1.36 14.37
CA THR A 116 -14.84 -0.38 13.29
C THR A 116 -15.16 1.02 13.81
N HIS A 117 -15.75 1.14 15.00
CA HIS A 117 -16.16 2.41 15.56
C HIS A 117 -16.04 2.42 17.08
N MET A 118 -15.60 3.54 17.65
CA MET A 118 -15.37 3.72 19.10
C MET A 118 -16.63 3.46 19.96
N ASN A 119 -17.83 3.66 19.42
CA ASN A 119 -19.08 3.40 20.16
C ASN A 119 -19.21 1.94 20.59
N GLN A 120 -18.60 0.98 19.85
CA GLN A 120 -18.65 -0.44 20.18
C GLN A 120 -17.94 -0.76 21.51
N VAL A 121 -16.98 0.08 21.90
CA VAL A 121 -16.10 -0.20 23.04
C VAL A 121 -16.13 0.86 24.14
N LYS A 122 -16.94 1.90 24.00
CA LYS A 122 -17.06 2.98 25.01
C LYS A 122 -17.33 2.48 26.43
N GLY A 123 -18.09 1.39 26.58
CA GLY A 123 -18.36 0.75 27.87
C GLY A 123 -17.12 0.06 28.45
N LYS A 124 -16.41 -0.68 27.62
CA LYS A 124 -15.21 -1.46 27.99
C LYS A 124 -13.99 -0.55 28.30
N LEU A 125 -13.92 0.62 27.65
CA LEU A 125 -12.86 1.60 27.90
C LEU A 125 -12.97 2.31 29.27
N LYS A 126 -14.03 2.09 30.02
CA LYS A 126 -14.24 2.58 31.39
C LYS A 126 -13.84 1.56 32.46
N ASP A 127 -13.34 0.41 32.05
CA ASP A 127 -12.90 -0.64 32.94
C ASP A 127 -11.68 -0.14 33.73
N GLU A 128 -11.71 -0.29 35.06
CA GLU A 128 -10.64 0.15 35.99
C GLU A 128 -9.34 -0.65 35.76
N HIS A 129 -9.41 -1.80 35.08
CA HIS A 129 -8.26 -2.63 34.76
C HIS A 129 -7.54 -2.21 33.48
N LEU A 130 -8.09 -1.25 32.72
CA LEU A 130 -7.51 -0.77 31.46
C LEU A 130 -6.96 0.66 31.62
N ALA A 131 -5.64 0.79 31.61
CA ALA A 131 -5.02 2.09 31.45
C ALA A 131 -5.16 2.53 29.98
N LYS A 132 -5.63 3.77 29.79
CA LYS A 132 -5.79 4.39 28.48
C LYS A 132 -4.87 5.58 28.38
N HIS A 133 -4.02 5.60 27.34
CA HIS A 133 -3.26 6.76 26.95
C HIS A 133 -3.68 7.21 25.54
N GLU A 134 -3.96 8.50 25.39
CA GLU A 134 -4.44 9.07 24.13
C GLU A 134 -3.51 10.20 23.68
N THR A 135 -3.08 10.15 22.41
CA THR A 135 -2.29 11.19 21.79
C THR A 135 -2.89 11.57 20.43
N GLN A 136 -2.72 12.83 20.05
CA GLN A 136 -3.14 13.30 18.73
C GLN A 136 -1.98 13.23 17.75
N ALA A 137 -2.27 12.83 16.52
CA ALA A 137 -1.33 12.81 15.43
C ALA A 137 -1.98 13.37 14.15
N MET A 138 -1.16 13.86 13.25
CA MET A 138 -1.61 14.25 11.91
C MET A 138 -1.16 13.18 10.92
N LEU A 139 -2.13 12.65 10.16
CA LEU A 139 -1.89 11.59 9.20
C LEU A 139 -2.46 12.02 7.84
N LYS A 140 -1.60 12.25 6.83
CA LYS A 140 -2.03 12.72 5.50
C LYS A 140 -3.06 13.87 5.58
N ASP A 141 -2.74 14.93 6.30
CA ASP A 141 -3.62 16.09 6.52
C ASP A 141 -4.93 15.79 7.27
N LYS A 142 -5.06 14.61 7.88
CA LYS A 142 -6.17 14.24 8.74
C LYS A 142 -5.73 14.16 10.19
N HIS A 143 -6.49 14.80 11.08
CA HIS A 143 -6.30 14.63 12.50
C HIS A 143 -6.78 13.24 12.93
N VAL A 144 -5.90 12.48 13.55
CA VAL A 144 -6.22 11.17 14.13
C VAL A 144 -5.83 11.13 15.60
N ARG A 145 -6.52 10.31 16.37
CA ARG A 145 -6.18 9.99 17.75
C ARG A 145 -5.58 8.59 17.79
N ILE A 146 -4.46 8.46 18.45
CA ILE A 146 -3.84 7.17 18.73
C ILE A 146 -4.13 6.86 20.19
N ILE A 147 -4.79 5.74 20.44
CA ILE A 147 -5.18 5.28 21.77
C ILE A 147 -4.37 4.02 22.05
N ALA A 148 -3.58 4.05 23.12
CA ALA A 148 -2.89 2.90 23.66
C ALA A 148 -3.65 2.40 24.89
N LEU A 149 -3.87 1.08 24.96
CA LEU A 149 -4.56 0.39 26.02
C LEU A 149 -3.62 -0.63 26.65
N SER A 150 -3.47 -0.60 27.96
CA SER A 150 -2.71 -1.61 28.68
C SER A 150 -3.50 -2.15 29.86
N ASP A 151 -3.32 -3.45 30.14
CA ASP A 151 -3.84 -4.06 31.34
C ASP A 151 -2.97 -3.63 32.53
N VAL A 152 -3.59 -2.95 33.51
CA VAL A 152 -2.90 -2.45 34.72
C VAL A 152 -2.65 -3.55 35.75
N SER A 153 -3.17 -4.73 35.57
CA SER A 153 -2.87 -5.89 36.43
C SER A 153 -1.39 -6.31 36.35
N HIS A 154 -0.70 -5.92 35.29
CA HIS A 154 0.75 -6.05 35.13
C HIS A 154 1.35 -4.63 35.04
N GLU A 155 2.07 -4.19 36.08
CA GLU A 155 2.74 -2.88 36.15
C GLU A 155 3.62 -2.60 34.92
N LEU A 156 3.01 -2.09 33.85
CA LEU A 156 3.75 -1.48 32.75
C LEU A 156 4.07 -0.04 33.15
N SER A 157 5.34 0.28 33.23
CA SER A 157 5.83 1.62 33.47
C SER A 157 5.28 2.59 32.43
N ASN A 158 4.75 3.74 32.85
CA ASN A 158 4.30 4.83 31.96
C ASN A 158 5.34 5.19 30.87
N GLN A 159 6.61 4.92 31.15
CA GLN A 159 7.73 5.17 30.25
C GLN A 159 7.77 4.22 29.05
N GLU A 160 7.31 2.97 29.19
CA GLU A 160 7.20 2.00 28.11
C GLU A 160 6.05 2.37 27.16
N VAL A 161 4.90 2.77 27.71
CA VAL A 161 3.75 3.21 26.93
C VAL A 161 4.09 4.42 26.06
N ASP A 162 4.79 5.41 26.60
CA ASP A 162 5.24 6.60 25.83
C ASP A 162 6.22 6.25 24.72
N SER A 163 7.10 5.28 24.97
CA SER A 163 8.05 4.78 23.96
C SER A 163 7.32 4.08 22.82
N TRP A 164 6.31 3.25 23.13
CA TRP A 164 5.48 2.58 22.16
C TRP A 164 4.64 3.55 21.32
N ILE A 165 4.06 4.59 21.94
CA ILE A 165 3.31 5.62 21.22
C ILE A 165 4.19 6.36 20.20
N LYS A 166 5.44 6.69 20.59
CA LYS A 166 6.40 7.31 19.66
C LYS A 166 6.70 6.39 18.48
N LEU A 167 6.94 5.11 18.75
CA LEU A 167 7.19 4.10 17.70
C LEU A 167 6.00 3.99 16.74
N ILE A 168 4.78 3.88 17.27
CA ILE A 168 3.55 3.77 16.48
C ILE A 168 3.35 5.02 15.62
N ARG A 169 3.60 6.21 16.14
CA ARG A 169 3.48 7.44 15.35
C ARG A 169 4.40 7.41 14.14
N VAL A 170 5.64 6.97 14.30
CA VAL A 170 6.62 6.82 13.21
C VAL A 170 6.15 5.76 12.22
N LEU A 171 5.75 4.57 12.70
CA LEU A 171 5.29 3.47 11.86
C LEU A 171 4.03 3.83 11.07
N THR A 172 3.04 4.44 11.71
CA THR A 172 1.79 4.84 11.07
C THR A 172 2.04 5.90 9.99
N HIS A 173 2.93 6.86 10.26
CA HIS A 173 3.35 7.85 9.27
C HIS A 173 4.04 7.19 8.07
N GLU A 174 4.92 6.24 8.31
CA GLU A 174 5.68 5.54 7.27
C GLU A 174 4.77 4.63 6.40
N ILE A 175 3.88 3.85 7.04
CA ILE A 175 2.89 3.02 6.36
C ILE A 175 2.01 3.87 5.44
N MET A 176 1.47 4.97 5.97
CA MET A 176 0.55 5.83 5.21
C MET A 176 1.25 6.62 4.10
N ASN A 177 2.52 6.98 4.26
CA ASN A 177 3.29 7.61 3.19
C ASN A 177 3.64 6.63 2.08
N THR A 178 3.71 5.34 2.40
CA THR A 178 4.05 4.29 1.43
C THR A 178 2.83 3.86 0.59
N ILE A 179 1.62 3.91 1.15
CA ILE A 179 0.38 3.50 0.45
C ILE A 179 -0.14 4.57 -0.54
N THR A 180 0.25 5.85 -0.37
CA THR A 180 -0.30 6.97 -1.16
C THR A 180 0.08 7.01 -2.65
N PRO A 181 1.26 6.58 -3.11
CA PRO A 181 1.59 6.68 -4.54
C PRO A 181 0.74 5.79 -5.45
N VAL A 182 0.13 4.73 -4.92
CA VAL A 182 -0.60 3.73 -5.72
C VAL A 182 -2.04 4.17 -6.03
N THR A 183 -2.66 4.98 -5.17
CA THR A 183 -4.06 5.42 -5.35
C THR A 183 -4.22 6.73 -6.13
N SER A 184 -3.14 7.43 -6.45
CA SER A 184 -3.18 8.69 -7.21
C SER A 184 -2.98 8.54 -8.73
N LEU A 185 -2.90 7.30 -9.23
CA LEU A 185 -2.74 6.97 -10.65
C LEU A 185 -4.01 6.36 -11.28
N SER A 186 -5.14 6.40 -10.57
CA SER A 186 -6.45 5.99 -11.12
C SER A 186 -7.31 7.20 -11.44
#